data_7a34fdc811a497ff290c44fbc43aded5
#
_entry.id   7a34fdc811a497ff290c44fbc43aded5
#
_cell.length_a   1.000
_cell.length_b   1.000
_cell.length_c   1.000
_cell.angle_alpha   90.00
_cell.angle_beta   90.00
_cell.angle_gamma   90.00
#
_symmetry.space_group_name_H-M   'P 1'
#
loop_
_entity.id
_entity.type
_entity.pdbx_description
1 polymer ?
#
loop_
_entity_poly.entity_id
_entity_poly.type
_entity_poly.pdbx_seq_one_letter_code
_entity_poly.pdbx_strand_id
1 'polypeptide(L)'
;MKFVKKNKRVNVKLTLPKNLEFKVLGSMITELWDIPLAEGALTVLNEAGCNDLIRKVKLAVRYRSVTQLFKAIPLFQPRRMLELTGTEKENAQAFFALYQVGSFLKKYPFKGTDTRTPAIEKFIEADRLCSAFNDENHKALSVLNEKHPKFLGVVEEIRKDISELLGDNPNLDSVIEHAKHGPGVSLSRQYRKGCSTEYFKWSTLPYTLTQGASYLAKEAISTNPQWIGALDNWYRKTSSIPIGHPIDTSQFWQTVLKVVDCSRTTTVPKSFETDRTIAIEPLLNVFFQLGVDHVIRRRLLRRWGFDLNSQERNQVLAHEASVTGESVTVDLSMASDLISLKICEMFLPEAWYSLLLDLRCEYTHVLGIKHPLEKISSMGNGYTFALESLVFGALVRCSIRRTNSDRKCAVYGDDLIVPNTAYPYLQELISLCGFKLNTEKSYSTGPFRESCGKDYFLGYDVRPVFLKRRLRGVQDILYLHNMLFTMEHAKPWQWGVCLSKTIQMLRSYLPHFVRQQFFGPMSESTDTHLFSSRRLPRNKWNQRYYWQIQSKPMIFNRNTAYFFRKLMALPKQQPRRNLSRLPLEQRIMALFEEDDPILQKWDVGRRM
;
A
#
# COMPACT_ATOMS: atom_id res chain seq x y z
N MET A 1 5.12 -30.40 -4.47
CA MET A 1 6.36 -30.85 -5.15
C MET A 1 7.41 -29.75 -5.07
N LYS A 2 8.60 -30.02 -4.55
CA LYS A 2 9.70 -29.04 -4.52
C LYS A 2 10.43 -29.04 -5.87
N PHE A 3 10.51 -27.87 -6.51
CA PHE A 3 11.24 -27.67 -7.76
C PHE A 3 12.61 -27.03 -7.47
N VAL A 4 13.61 -27.40 -8.24
CA VAL A 4 14.94 -26.79 -8.19
C VAL A 4 14.95 -25.55 -9.11
N LYS A 5 15.21 -24.38 -8.54
CA LYS A 5 15.34 -23.12 -9.28
C LYS A 5 16.79 -22.95 -9.75
N LYS A 6 16.99 -22.71 -11.05
CA LYS A 6 18.29 -22.37 -11.63
C LYS A 6 18.25 -20.93 -12.19
N ASN A 7 19.25 -20.13 -11.88
CA ASN A 7 19.31 -18.73 -12.29
C ASN A 7 20.31 -18.54 -13.45
N LYS A 8 19.92 -17.81 -14.50
CA LYS A 8 20.79 -17.45 -15.62
C LYS A 8 20.59 -15.97 -15.98
N ARG A 9 21.69 -15.26 -16.20
CA ARG A 9 21.64 -13.89 -16.73
C ARG A 9 21.23 -13.92 -18.20
N VAL A 10 20.30 -13.06 -18.56
CA VAL A 10 19.85 -12.86 -19.94
C VAL A 10 20.05 -11.41 -20.31
N ASN A 11 21.01 -11.15 -21.18
CA ASN A 11 21.29 -9.83 -21.73
C ASN A 11 20.84 -9.81 -23.20
N VAL A 12 19.57 -9.51 -23.42
CA VAL A 12 19.02 -9.37 -24.78
C VAL A 12 18.24 -8.06 -24.87
N LYS A 13 18.56 -7.28 -25.88
CA LYS A 13 17.77 -6.10 -26.24
C LYS A 13 16.63 -6.54 -27.15
N LEU A 14 15.39 -6.32 -26.73
CA LEU A 14 14.22 -6.58 -27.56
C LEU A 14 13.90 -5.38 -28.44
N THR A 15 13.53 -5.65 -29.67
CA THR A 15 12.89 -4.68 -30.56
C THR A 15 11.38 -4.85 -30.41
N LEU A 16 10.76 -4.01 -29.58
CA LEU A 16 9.33 -4.04 -29.37
C LEU A 16 8.63 -2.98 -30.23
N PRO A 17 7.41 -3.25 -30.72
CA PRO A 17 6.63 -2.27 -31.44
C PRO A 17 6.38 -1.01 -30.60
N LYS A 18 6.35 0.15 -31.23
CA LYS A 18 5.89 1.38 -30.58
C LYS A 18 4.43 1.19 -30.16
N ASN A 19 4.10 1.65 -28.93
CA ASN A 19 2.74 1.56 -28.36
C ASN A 19 2.22 0.11 -28.30
N LEU A 20 3.07 -0.83 -27.88
CA LEU A 20 2.71 -2.24 -27.72
C LEU A 20 1.52 -2.43 -26.77
N GLU A 21 1.38 -1.57 -25.76
CA GLU A 21 0.26 -1.54 -24.82
C GLU A 21 -1.11 -1.41 -25.52
N PHE A 22 -1.22 -0.56 -26.54
CA PHE A 22 -2.44 -0.44 -27.35
C PHE A 22 -2.68 -1.68 -28.21
N LYS A 23 -1.63 -2.27 -28.76
CA LYS A 23 -1.75 -3.51 -29.55
C LYS A 23 -2.24 -4.67 -28.69
N VAL A 24 -1.74 -4.77 -27.43
CA VAL A 24 -2.21 -5.77 -26.48
C VAL A 24 -3.66 -5.54 -26.10
N LEU A 25 -4.04 -4.30 -25.79
CA LEU A 25 -5.43 -3.96 -25.50
C LEU A 25 -6.37 -4.30 -26.68
N GLY A 26 -5.96 -3.98 -27.90
CA GLY A 26 -6.75 -4.32 -29.11
C GLY A 26 -6.94 -5.82 -29.30
N SER A 27 -5.89 -6.62 -29.08
CA SER A 27 -5.96 -8.08 -29.13
C SER A 27 -6.89 -8.63 -28.04
N MET A 28 -6.78 -8.11 -26.82
CA MET A 28 -7.65 -8.49 -25.69
C MET A 28 -9.12 -8.16 -25.98
N ILE A 29 -9.42 -6.99 -26.52
CA ILE A 29 -10.80 -6.61 -26.89
C ILE A 29 -11.38 -7.62 -27.85
N THR A 30 -10.63 -8.01 -28.88
CA THR A 30 -11.09 -8.98 -29.88
C THR A 30 -11.41 -10.34 -29.24
N GLU A 31 -10.55 -10.83 -28.35
CA GLU A 31 -10.75 -12.13 -27.70
C GLU A 31 -11.82 -12.10 -26.62
N LEU A 32 -11.90 -11.04 -25.81
CA LEU A 32 -12.91 -10.91 -24.75
C LEU A 32 -14.33 -10.67 -25.32
N TRP A 33 -14.41 -10.07 -26.51
CA TRP A 33 -15.69 -9.82 -27.17
C TRP A 33 -16.25 -11.05 -27.89
N ASP A 34 -15.40 -12.02 -28.18
CA ASP A 34 -15.80 -13.33 -28.74
C ASP A 34 -16.34 -14.29 -27.65
N ILE A 35 -16.40 -13.86 -26.36
CA ILE A 35 -17.04 -14.64 -25.30
C ILE A 35 -18.54 -14.70 -25.58
N PRO A 36 -19.14 -15.88 -25.59
CA PRO A 36 -20.57 -16.03 -25.79
C PRO A 36 -21.31 -15.29 -24.65
N LEU A 37 -21.93 -14.18 -24.98
CA LEU A 37 -22.84 -13.48 -24.07
C LEU A 37 -24.26 -14.00 -24.26
N ALA A 38 -25.03 -14.08 -23.18
CA ALA A 38 -26.45 -14.34 -23.31
C ALA A 38 -27.11 -13.26 -24.18
N GLU A 39 -28.08 -13.65 -25.00
CA GLU A 39 -28.74 -12.74 -25.94
C GLU A 39 -29.36 -11.52 -25.22
N GLY A 40 -29.96 -11.77 -24.05
CA GLY A 40 -30.45 -10.69 -23.16
C GLY A 40 -29.34 -9.80 -22.59
N ALA A 41 -28.18 -10.34 -22.25
CA ALA A 41 -27.04 -9.56 -21.73
C ALA A 41 -26.47 -8.60 -22.79
N LEU A 42 -26.47 -9.00 -24.06
CA LEU A 42 -26.10 -8.12 -25.18
C LEU A 42 -27.08 -6.94 -25.34
N THR A 43 -28.38 -7.18 -25.19
CA THR A 43 -29.41 -6.12 -25.27
C THR A 43 -29.21 -5.10 -24.15
N VAL A 44 -29.04 -5.55 -22.91
CA VAL A 44 -28.81 -4.67 -21.75
C VAL A 44 -27.49 -3.90 -21.87
N LEU A 45 -26.41 -4.56 -22.38
CA LEU A 45 -25.16 -3.88 -22.65
C LEU A 45 -25.28 -2.79 -23.74
N ASN A 46 -26.13 -3.03 -24.73
CA ASN A 46 -26.43 -2.05 -25.78
C ASN A 46 -27.21 -0.85 -25.21
N GLU A 47 -28.25 -1.11 -24.44
CA GLU A 47 -29.08 -0.08 -23.81
C GLU A 47 -28.27 0.74 -22.79
N ALA A 48 -27.37 0.12 -22.03
CA ALA A 48 -26.47 0.79 -21.11
C ALA A 48 -25.34 1.59 -21.80
N GLY A 49 -25.31 1.66 -23.14
CA GLY A 49 -24.28 2.36 -23.91
C GLY A 49 -22.90 1.71 -23.91
N CYS A 50 -22.82 0.43 -23.51
CA CYS A 50 -21.54 -0.30 -23.43
C CYS A 50 -20.91 -0.51 -24.81
N ASN A 51 -21.72 -0.66 -25.87
CA ASN A 51 -21.22 -0.73 -27.24
C ASN A 51 -20.56 0.58 -27.67
N ASP A 52 -21.10 1.71 -27.28
CA ASP A 52 -20.49 3.02 -27.55
C ASP A 52 -19.15 3.17 -26.80
N LEU A 53 -19.09 2.67 -25.55
CA LEU A 53 -17.86 2.63 -24.79
C LEU A 53 -16.79 1.76 -25.47
N ILE A 54 -17.12 0.53 -25.87
CA ILE A 54 -16.21 -0.37 -26.59
C ILE A 54 -15.79 0.27 -27.92
N ARG A 55 -16.71 0.92 -28.64
CA ARG A 55 -16.40 1.68 -29.86
C ARG A 55 -15.39 2.80 -29.59
N LYS A 56 -15.58 3.57 -28.51
CA LYS A 56 -14.64 4.65 -28.11
C LYS A 56 -13.26 4.09 -27.78
N VAL A 57 -13.19 2.98 -27.04
CA VAL A 57 -11.90 2.31 -26.74
C VAL A 57 -11.28 1.73 -28.00
N LYS A 58 -12.04 1.08 -28.89
CA LYS A 58 -11.53 0.58 -30.20
C LYS A 58 -10.98 1.72 -31.05
N LEU A 59 -11.63 2.89 -31.10
CA LEU A 59 -11.14 4.07 -31.80
C LEU A 59 -9.85 4.59 -31.15
N ALA A 60 -9.79 4.69 -29.83
CA ALA A 60 -8.58 5.09 -29.11
C ALA A 60 -7.40 4.15 -29.41
N VAL A 61 -7.64 2.84 -29.44
CA VAL A 61 -6.65 1.82 -29.82
C VAL A 61 -6.21 1.99 -31.27
N ARG A 62 -7.15 2.13 -32.21
CA ARG A 62 -6.88 2.30 -33.65
C ARG A 62 -5.99 3.51 -33.92
N TYR A 63 -6.32 4.65 -33.32
CA TYR A 63 -5.57 5.89 -33.49
C TYR A 63 -4.42 6.06 -32.47
N ARG A 64 -4.23 5.09 -31.57
CA ARG A 64 -3.24 5.15 -30.47
C ARG A 64 -3.32 6.44 -29.65
N SER A 65 -4.54 6.90 -29.46
CA SER A 65 -4.84 8.18 -28.82
C SER A 65 -5.01 8.02 -27.32
N VAL A 66 -4.03 8.47 -26.55
CA VAL A 66 -4.07 8.52 -25.08
C VAL A 66 -5.23 9.41 -24.60
N THR A 67 -5.45 10.54 -25.26
CA THR A 67 -6.52 11.49 -24.90
C THR A 67 -7.91 10.87 -25.07
N GLN A 68 -8.16 10.15 -26.16
CA GLN A 68 -9.44 9.45 -26.34
C GLN A 68 -9.62 8.31 -25.35
N LEU A 69 -8.54 7.58 -25.02
CA LEU A 69 -8.56 6.54 -24.02
C LEU A 69 -8.93 7.11 -22.65
N PHE A 70 -8.35 8.25 -22.27
CA PHE A 70 -8.65 8.93 -21.01
C PHE A 70 -10.09 9.40 -20.89
N LYS A 71 -10.72 9.77 -22.00
CA LYS A 71 -12.15 10.12 -22.03
C LYS A 71 -13.05 8.88 -21.94
N ALA A 72 -12.59 7.73 -22.44
CA ALA A 72 -13.38 6.49 -22.45
C ALA A 72 -13.33 5.72 -21.12
N ILE A 73 -12.15 5.60 -20.50
CA ILE A 73 -11.96 4.78 -19.28
C ILE A 73 -12.84 5.24 -18.10
N PRO A 74 -12.97 6.53 -17.77
CA PRO A 74 -13.81 6.98 -16.66
C PRO A 74 -15.30 6.68 -16.83
N LEU A 75 -15.77 6.48 -18.08
CA LEU A 75 -17.16 6.09 -18.35
C LEU A 75 -17.44 4.65 -17.96
N PHE A 76 -16.39 3.88 -17.65
CA PHE A 76 -16.45 2.48 -17.32
C PHE A 76 -16.66 2.28 -15.81
N GLN A 77 -17.88 2.48 -15.37
CA GLN A 77 -18.24 2.33 -13.96
C GLN A 77 -19.02 1.04 -13.74
N PRO A 78 -18.65 0.21 -12.75
CA PRO A 78 -19.39 -1.02 -12.41
C PRO A 78 -20.89 -0.80 -12.21
N ARG A 79 -21.28 0.36 -11.66
CA ARG A 79 -22.68 0.71 -11.40
C ARG A 79 -23.58 0.71 -12.64
N ARG A 80 -23.03 1.02 -13.80
CA ARG A 80 -23.79 1.07 -15.06
C ARG A 80 -24.09 -0.30 -15.67
N MET A 81 -23.54 -1.36 -15.08
CA MET A 81 -23.61 -2.73 -15.58
C MET A 81 -24.39 -3.65 -14.64
N LEU A 82 -25.25 -3.12 -13.78
CA LEU A 82 -25.89 -3.89 -12.72
C LEU A 82 -27.19 -4.59 -13.15
N GLU A 83 -27.76 -4.24 -14.32
CA GLU A 83 -29.05 -4.72 -14.81
C GLU A 83 -28.89 -5.69 -15.99
N LEU A 84 -28.05 -6.72 -15.81
CA LEU A 84 -27.85 -7.75 -16.81
C LEU A 84 -28.94 -8.84 -16.65
N THR A 85 -29.52 -9.29 -17.75
CA THR A 85 -30.69 -10.19 -17.78
C THR A 85 -30.34 -11.64 -18.13
N GLY A 86 -29.08 -11.98 -18.33
CA GLY A 86 -28.64 -13.35 -18.58
C GLY A 86 -28.56 -14.20 -17.30
N THR A 87 -28.09 -15.44 -17.43
CA THR A 87 -27.75 -16.25 -16.28
C THR A 87 -26.67 -15.60 -15.43
N GLU A 88 -26.59 -15.92 -14.14
CA GLU A 88 -25.58 -15.36 -13.23
C GLU A 88 -24.15 -15.47 -13.79
N LYS A 89 -23.82 -16.64 -14.35
CA LYS A 89 -22.50 -16.88 -14.94
C LYS A 89 -22.24 -16.02 -16.19
N GLU A 90 -23.22 -15.91 -17.08
CA GLU A 90 -23.13 -15.12 -18.30
C GLU A 90 -23.04 -13.63 -17.99
N ASN A 91 -23.82 -13.17 -17.03
CA ASN A 91 -23.75 -11.79 -16.53
C ASN A 91 -22.36 -11.48 -15.93
N ALA A 92 -21.81 -12.40 -15.14
CA ALA A 92 -20.48 -12.24 -14.56
C ALA A 92 -19.37 -12.27 -15.65
N GLN A 93 -19.51 -13.08 -16.69
CA GLN A 93 -18.60 -13.10 -17.84
C GLN A 93 -18.66 -11.79 -18.62
N ALA A 94 -19.85 -11.28 -18.93
CA ALA A 94 -20.06 -10.02 -19.63
C ALA A 94 -19.45 -8.85 -18.83
N PHE A 95 -19.78 -8.81 -17.53
CA PHE A 95 -19.24 -7.82 -16.61
C PHE A 95 -17.71 -7.86 -16.59
N PHE A 96 -17.12 -9.04 -16.42
CA PHE A 96 -15.66 -9.21 -16.39
C PHE A 96 -15.00 -8.74 -17.69
N ALA A 97 -15.53 -9.11 -18.86
CA ALA A 97 -14.97 -8.73 -20.14
C ALA A 97 -14.91 -7.20 -20.30
N LEU A 98 -15.99 -6.52 -20.00
CA LEU A 98 -16.06 -5.06 -20.06
C LEU A 98 -15.15 -4.41 -19.00
N TYR A 99 -15.18 -4.89 -17.77
CA TYR A 99 -14.40 -4.36 -16.67
C TYR A 99 -12.88 -4.54 -16.91
N GLN A 100 -12.48 -5.65 -17.52
CA GLN A 100 -11.09 -5.90 -17.94
C GLN A 100 -10.63 -4.89 -18.99
N VAL A 101 -11.45 -4.64 -20.02
CA VAL A 101 -11.13 -3.68 -21.09
C VAL A 101 -10.94 -2.27 -20.52
N GLY A 102 -11.88 -1.80 -19.70
CA GLY A 102 -11.81 -0.48 -19.08
C GLY A 102 -10.68 -0.30 -18.06
N SER A 103 -10.23 -1.40 -17.46
CA SER A 103 -9.24 -1.37 -16.37
C SER A 103 -7.80 -1.60 -16.81
N PHE A 104 -7.56 -2.25 -17.95
CA PHE A 104 -6.23 -2.73 -18.36
C PHE A 104 -5.15 -1.64 -18.33
N LEU A 105 -5.41 -0.47 -18.90
CA LEU A 105 -4.46 0.65 -18.96
C LEU A 105 -4.68 1.71 -17.87
N LYS A 106 -5.65 1.55 -16.97
CA LYS A 106 -5.97 2.52 -15.91
C LYS A 106 -4.79 2.86 -14.99
N LYS A 107 -3.84 1.95 -14.85
CA LYS A 107 -2.62 2.12 -14.03
C LYS A 107 -1.33 2.19 -14.86
N TYR A 108 -1.46 2.36 -16.18
CA TYR A 108 -0.30 2.43 -17.07
C TYR A 108 0.37 3.82 -17.01
N PRO A 109 1.71 3.89 -16.82
CA PRO A 109 2.41 5.17 -16.71
C PRO A 109 2.69 5.76 -18.10
N PHE A 110 1.72 6.42 -18.71
CA PHE A 110 1.88 7.09 -20.00
C PHE A 110 2.99 8.15 -19.95
N LYS A 111 3.58 8.46 -21.11
CA LYS A 111 4.54 9.55 -21.23
C LYS A 111 3.79 10.86 -21.48
N GLY A 112 4.26 11.96 -20.86
CA GLY A 112 3.74 13.30 -21.11
C GLY A 112 2.40 13.60 -20.41
N THR A 113 1.92 12.70 -19.52
CA THR A 113 0.79 13.01 -18.64
C THR A 113 1.28 13.64 -17.36
N ASP A 114 0.68 14.75 -16.96
CA ASP A 114 0.90 15.34 -15.65
C ASP A 114 -0.05 14.68 -14.63
N THR A 115 0.52 13.79 -13.84
CA THR A 115 -0.17 13.10 -12.74
C THR A 115 0.18 13.68 -11.38
N ARG A 116 1.21 14.55 -11.35
CA ARG A 116 1.76 15.14 -10.14
C ARG A 116 0.94 16.33 -9.65
N THR A 117 0.64 17.26 -10.53
CA THR A 117 -0.14 18.46 -10.18
C THR A 117 -1.49 18.12 -9.58
N PRO A 118 -2.34 17.24 -10.17
CA PRO A 118 -3.60 16.83 -9.55
C PRO A 118 -3.45 16.16 -8.18
N ALA A 119 -2.34 15.44 -7.94
CA ALA A 119 -2.06 14.83 -6.65
C ALA A 119 -1.75 15.87 -5.57
N ILE A 120 -0.96 16.89 -5.92
CA ILE A 120 -0.60 17.98 -5.02
C ILE A 120 -1.82 18.85 -4.71
N GLU A 121 -2.63 19.18 -5.70
CA GLU A 121 -3.86 19.95 -5.53
C GLU A 121 -4.81 19.23 -4.55
N LYS A 122 -5.01 17.91 -4.71
CA LYS A 122 -5.80 17.10 -3.77
C LYS A 122 -5.24 17.09 -2.36
N PHE A 123 -3.91 17.07 -2.22
CA PHE A 123 -3.27 17.11 -0.91
C PHE A 123 -3.52 18.44 -0.20
N ILE A 124 -3.38 19.56 -0.91
CA ILE A 124 -3.63 20.91 -0.37
C ILE A 124 -5.12 21.09 -0.07
N GLU A 125 -5.99 20.61 -0.95
CA GLU A 125 -7.44 20.66 -0.71
C GLU A 125 -7.87 19.86 0.51
N ALA A 126 -7.30 18.67 0.72
CA ALA A 126 -7.57 17.87 1.92
C ALA A 126 -7.15 18.62 3.20
N ASP A 127 -6.00 19.28 3.18
CA ASP A 127 -5.51 20.05 4.31
C ASP A 127 -6.38 21.29 4.58
N ARG A 128 -6.84 21.98 3.53
CA ARG A 128 -7.81 23.08 3.63
C ARG A 128 -9.14 22.62 4.26
N LEU A 129 -9.62 21.44 3.91
CA LEU A 129 -10.82 20.85 4.52
C LEU A 129 -10.60 20.49 6.00
N CYS A 130 -9.39 20.01 6.36
CA CYS A 130 -9.02 19.79 7.74
C CYS A 130 -8.99 21.10 8.53
N SER A 131 -8.44 22.19 7.96
CA SER A 131 -8.46 23.52 8.60
C SER A 131 -9.90 23.97 8.87
N ALA A 132 -10.77 23.94 7.87
CA ALA A 132 -12.18 24.31 8.04
C ALA A 132 -12.89 23.44 9.11
N PHE A 133 -12.52 22.16 9.21
CA PHE A 133 -13.07 21.29 10.26
C PHE A 133 -12.50 21.63 11.64
N ASN A 134 -11.22 21.91 11.73
CA ASN A 134 -10.55 22.29 12.99
C ASN A 134 -11.13 23.58 13.55
N ASP A 135 -11.42 24.57 12.69
CA ASP A 135 -11.87 25.91 13.11
C ASP A 135 -13.36 25.93 13.45
N GLU A 136 -14.22 25.39 12.59
CA GLU A 136 -15.66 25.59 12.70
C GLU A 136 -16.52 24.33 12.52
N ASN A 137 -16.22 23.48 11.52
CA ASN A 137 -17.11 22.40 11.13
C ASN A 137 -17.29 21.34 12.22
N HIS A 138 -16.30 21.18 13.14
CA HIS A 138 -16.41 20.29 14.29
C HIS A 138 -17.54 20.68 15.25
N LYS A 139 -17.92 21.97 15.28
CA LYS A 139 -19.03 22.46 16.11
C LYS A 139 -20.35 21.78 15.74
N ALA A 140 -20.48 21.34 14.48
CA ALA A 140 -21.62 20.53 14.07
C ALA A 140 -21.76 19.24 14.88
N LEU A 141 -20.64 18.61 15.30
CA LEU A 141 -20.65 17.44 16.17
C LEU A 141 -21.03 17.76 17.63
N SER A 142 -20.75 18.97 18.11
CA SER A 142 -21.10 19.42 19.47
C SER A 142 -22.51 20.04 19.56
N VAL A 143 -23.01 20.65 18.46
CA VAL A 143 -24.33 21.27 18.36
C VAL A 143 -25.40 20.31 17.80
N LEU A 144 -25.08 19.03 17.62
CA LEU A 144 -25.95 17.98 17.06
C LEU A 144 -27.29 17.81 17.80
N ASN A 145 -27.41 18.36 18.99
CA ASN A 145 -28.57 18.17 19.85
C ASN A 145 -29.88 18.73 19.28
N GLU A 146 -29.84 19.79 18.46
CA GLU A 146 -31.03 20.43 17.94
C GLU A 146 -31.38 20.01 16.50
N LYS A 147 -30.36 19.86 15.65
CA LYS A 147 -30.55 19.55 14.22
C LYS A 147 -30.51 18.05 13.87
N HIS A 148 -29.78 17.27 14.66
CA HIS A 148 -29.58 15.84 14.40
C HIS A 148 -29.67 15.01 15.70
N PRO A 149 -30.84 14.90 16.35
CA PRO A 149 -30.98 14.24 17.67
C PRO A 149 -30.53 12.77 17.69
N LYS A 150 -30.52 12.09 16.55
CA LYS A 150 -30.04 10.70 16.44
C LYS A 150 -28.53 10.55 16.70
N PHE A 151 -27.76 11.64 16.64
CA PHE A 151 -26.31 11.64 16.89
C PHE A 151 -25.94 12.19 18.27
N LEU A 152 -26.92 12.43 19.13
CA LEU A 152 -26.68 12.88 20.50
C LEU A 152 -25.77 11.89 21.23
N GLY A 153 -24.68 12.41 21.88
CA GLY A 153 -23.72 11.62 22.65
C GLY A 153 -22.82 10.69 21.82
N VAL A 154 -22.78 10.86 20.48
CA VAL A 154 -22.00 9.99 19.59
C VAL A 154 -20.50 10.16 19.78
N VAL A 155 -20.05 11.38 20.06
CA VAL A 155 -18.62 11.70 20.27
C VAL A 155 -18.12 11.02 21.55
N GLU A 156 -18.89 11.13 22.63
CA GLU A 156 -18.59 10.51 23.92
C GLU A 156 -18.58 8.99 23.82
N GLU A 157 -19.52 8.42 23.06
CA GLU A 157 -19.56 6.98 22.79
C GLU A 157 -18.33 6.49 22.01
N ILE A 158 -17.93 7.21 20.98
CA ILE A 158 -16.74 6.89 20.17
C ILE A 158 -15.48 7.05 21.02
N ARG A 159 -15.35 8.14 21.79
CA ARG A 159 -14.22 8.37 22.68
C ARG A 159 -14.10 7.27 23.73
N LYS A 160 -15.23 6.85 24.32
CA LYS A 160 -15.28 5.73 25.27
C LYS A 160 -14.81 4.44 24.64
N ASP A 161 -15.31 4.07 23.46
CA ASP A 161 -14.87 2.88 22.74
C ASP A 161 -13.36 2.86 22.45
N ILE A 162 -12.82 4.00 22.06
CA ILE A 162 -11.39 4.14 21.77
C ILE A 162 -10.58 4.10 23.08
N SER A 163 -11.05 4.74 24.16
CA SER A 163 -10.39 4.68 25.46
C SER A 163 -10.41 3.26 26.03
N GLU A 164 -11.52 2.53 25.93
CA GLU A 164 -11.58 1.12 26.32
C GLU A 164 -10.64 0.24 25.51
N LEU A 165 -10.43 0.55 24.23
CA LEU A 165 -9.47 -0.17 23.38
C LEU A 165 -8.02 0.16 23.71
N LEU A 166 -7.68 1.46 23.77
CA LEU A 166 -6.30 1.95 23.89
C LEU A 166 -5.81 2.06 25.34
N GLY A 167 -6.73 2.18 26.31
CA GLY A 167 -6.45 2.72 27.64
C GLY A 167 -6.13 4.22 27.58
N ASP A 168 -6.24 4.92 28.70
CA ASP A 168 -6.08 6.37 28.75
C ASP A 168 -4.65 6.82 28.47
N ASN A 169 -3.67 6.01 28.85
CA ASN A 169 -2.24 6.31 28.66
C ASN A 169 -1.55 5.31 27.73
N PRO A 170 -0.72 5.79 26.78
CA PRO A 170 0.12 4.94 25.97
C PRO A 170 1.22 4.29 26.80
N ASN A 171 1.46 3.01 26.62
CA ASN A 171 2.63 2.33 27.18
C ASN A 171 3.85 2.64 26.30
N LEU A 172 4.67 3.62 26.74
CA LEU A 172 5.83 4.09 25.99
C LEU A 172 6.92 3.01 25.85
N ASP A 173 7.10 2.15 26.85
CA ASP A 173 8.04 1.04 26.76
C ASP A 173 7.65 0.11 25.63
N SER A 174 6.37 -0.21 25.50
CA SER A 174 5.87 -1.01 24.39
C SER A 174 6.03 -0.32 23.03
N VAL A 175 5.87 1.01 22.97
CA VAL A 175 6.14 1.79 21.75
C VAL A 175 7.62 1.71 21.37
N ILE A 176 8.54 1.90 22.32
CA ILE A 176 9.99 1.84 22.13
C ILE A 176 10.41 0.42 21.71
N GLU A 177 9.95 -0.61 22.42
CA GLU A 177 10.28 -2.02 22.13
C GLU A 177 9.92 -2.43 20.70
N HIS A 178 8.77 -1.97 20.22
CA HIS A 178 8.27 -2.31 18.89
C HIS A 178 8.61 -1.29 17.81
N ALA A 179 9.31 -0.20 18.17
CA ALA A 179 9.82 0.78 17.22
C ALA A 179 10.82 0.12 16.24
N LYS A 180 10.78 0.53 14.98
CA LYS A 180 11.62 -0.05 13.92
C LYS A 180 11.80 0.89 12.75
N HIS A 181 12.87 0.68 11.98
CA HIS A 181 13.03 1.36 10.70
C HIS A 181 12.24 0.62 9.60
N GLY A 182 11.39 1.34 8.88
CA GLY A 182 10.72 0.83 7.69
C GLY A 182 11.61 0.88 6.43
N PRO A 183 11.20 0.23 5.33
CA PRO A 183 11.96 0.19 4.07
C PRO A 183 11.91 1.52 3.29
N GLY A 184 11.01 2.45 3.65
CA GLY A 184 10.83 3.75 2.99
C GLY A 184 12.02 4.69 3.14
N VAL A 185 11.97 5.80 2.41
CA VAL A 185 12.94 6.90 2.52
C VAL A 185 12.63 7.73 3.77
N SER A 186 13.66 8.36 4.38
CA SER A 186 13.51 9.36 5.44
C SER A 186 14.27 10.64 5.05
N LEU A 187 14.02 11.75 5.75
CA LEU A 187 14.66 13.03 5.44
C LEU A 187 16.18 12.98 5.45
N SER A 188 16.77 12.22 6.36
CA SER A 188 18.21 12.11 6.54
C SER A 188 18.92 11.38 5.40
N ARG A 189 18.17 10.75 4.48
CA ARG A 189 18.75 9.87 3.48
C ARG A 189 18.10 9.98 2.12
N GLN A 190 18.92 10.19 1.10
CA GLN A 190 18.51 10.11 -0.28
C GLN A 190 18.30 8.64 -0.71
N TYR A 191 17.21 8.39 -1.44
CA TYR A 191 16.96 7.09 -2.04
C TYR A 191 18.04 6.76 -3.07
N ARG A 192 18.74 5.64 -2.88
CA ARG A 192 19.63 5.05 -3.90
C ARG A 192 18.99 3.75 -4.41
N LYS A 193 18.68 3.74 -5.70
CA LYS A 193 18.09 2.57 -6.35
C LYS A 193 18.92 1.31 -6.08
N GLY A 194 18.30 0.26 -5.56
CA GLY A 194 18.95 -1.03 -5.31
C GLY A 194 19.59 -1.19 -3.92
N CYS A 195 19.49 -0.19 -3.01
CA CYS A 195 19.95 -0.33 -1.64
C CYS A 195 18.77 -0.63 -0.71
N SER A 196 18.91 -1.65 0.16
CA SER A 196 18.03 -1.79 1.32
C SER A 196 18.26 -0.59 2.23
N THR A 197 17.18 0.10 2.62
CA THR A 197 17.29 1.32 3.43
C THR A 197 17.18 1.04 4.93
N GLU A 198 16.56 -0.08 5.28
CA GLU A 198 16.21 -0.44 6.66
C GLU A 198 17.42 -0.47 7.59
N TYR A 199 18.49 -1.13 7.17
CA TYR A 199 19.70 -1.31 7.99
C TYR A 199 20.61 -0.08 8.02
N PHE A 200 20.66 0.67 6.93
CA PHE A 200 21.52 1.86 6.86
C PHE A 200 20.99 3.05 7.67
N LYS A 201 19.72 3.02 8.04
CA LYS A 201 19.12 4.08 8.85
C LYS A 201 19.75 4.17 10.25
N TRP A 202 20.17 3.04 10.80
CA TRP A 202 20.86 3.00 12.09
C TRP A 202 22.19 3.80 12.12
N SER A 203 22.93 3.79 11.02
CA SER A 203 24.21 4.50 10.88
C SER A 203 24.09 5.87 10.19
N THR A 204 22.87 6.36 9.96
CA THR A 204 22.63 7.65 9.30
C THR A 204 22.54 8.76 10.34
N LEU A 205 23.66 9.30 10.73
CA LEU A 205 23.78 10.38 11.72
C LEU A 205 24.00 11.75 11.05
N PRO A 206 23.55 12.85 11.68
CA PRO A 206 22.68 12.88 12.86
C PRO A 206 21.27 12.35 12.57
N TYR A 207 20.64 11.76 13.58
CA TYR A 207 19.25 11.33 13.47
C TYR A 207 18.32 12.54 13.42
N THR A 208 17.49 12.64 12.41
CA THR A 208 16.47 13.69 12.32
C THR A 208 15.20 13.30 13.07
N LEU A 209 14.63 14.25 13.80
CA LEU A 209 13.40 14.10 14.58
C LEU A 209 12.75 15.47 14.85
N THR A 210 11.49 15.47 15.26
CA THR A 210 10.81 16.66 15.78
C THR A 210 11.24 16.95 17.22
N GLN A 211 11.02 18.17 17.70
CA GLN A 211 11.31 18.55 19.09
C GLN A 211 10.52 17.67 20.07
N GLY A 212 9.23 17.43 19.79
CA GLY A 212 8.38 16.58 20.61
C GLY A 212 8.88 15.13 20.72
N ALA A 213 9.46 14.57 19.66
CA ALA A 213 10.02 13.20 19.68
C ALA A 213 11.35 13.08 20.46
N SER A 214 11.97 14.19 20.88
CA SER A 214 13.32 14.19 21.47
C SER A 214 13.39 13.43 22.79
N TYR A 215 12.36 13.50 23.63
CA TYR A 215 12.35 12.77 24.91
C TYR A 215 12.32 11.25 24.70
N LEU A 216 11.47 10.77 23.76
CA LEU A 216 11.42 9.34 23.40
C LEU A 216 12.74 8.84 22.82
N ALA A 217 13.39 9.66 21.98
CA ALA A 217 14.67 9.29 21.40
C ALA A 217 15.76 9.18 22.46
N LYS A 218 15.86 10.15 23.36
CA LYS A 218 16.80 10.12 24.48
C LYS A 218 16.56 8.92 25.39
N GLU A 219 15.31 8.68 25.77
CA GLU A 219 14.92 7.51 26.57
C GLU A 219 15.31 6.20 25.90
N ALA A 220 14.88 5.99 24.65
CA ALA A 220 15.16 4.76 23.91
C ALA A 220 16.66 4.51 23.70
N ILE A 221 17.45 5.55 23.50
CA ILE A 221 18.90 5.46 23.33
C ILE A 221 19.59 5.20 24.67
N SER A 222 19.22 5.95 25.73
CA SER A 222 19.88 5.88 27.04
C SER A 222 19.60 4.53 27.75
N THR A 223 18.41 3.97 27.56
CA THR A 223 18.02 2.69 28.15
C THR A 223 18.57 1.48 27.41
N ASN A 224 19.19 1.68 26.25
CA ASN A 224 19.79 0.60 25.44
C ASN A 224 21.33 0.71 25.43
N PRO A 225 22.05 -0.15 26.20
CA PRO A 225 23.52 -0.07 26.35
C PRO A 225 24.28 -0.19 25.02
N GLN A 226 23.79 -1.04 24.09
CA GLN A 226 24.44 -1.21 22.79
C GLN A 226 24.28 0.05 21.93
N TRP A 227 23.10 0.65 21.95
CA TRP A 227 22.83 1.83 21.14
C TRP A 227 23.60 3.05 21.65
N ILE A 228 23.52 3.33 22.95
CA ILE A 228 24.26 4.48 23.53
C ILE A 228 25.76 4.27 23.40
N GLY A 229 26.29 3.03 23.61
CA GLY A 229 27.70 2.71 23.45
C GLY A 229 28.21 2.89 22.01
N ALA A 230 27.41 2.46 21.02
CA ALA A 230 27.74 2.69 19.61
C ALA A 230 27.78 4.17 19.22
N LEU A 231 26.84 4.97 19.76
CA LEU A 231 26.80 6.41 19.55
C LEU A 231 27.92 7.14 20.28
N ASP A 232 28.27 6.73 21.49
CA ASP A 232 29.41 7.27 22.23
C ASP A 232 30.73 7.03 21.46
N ASN A 233 30.96 5.81 21.00
CA ASN A 233 32.12 5.48 20.18
C ASN A 233 32.17 6.32 18.89
N TRP A 234 31.02 6.47 18.20
CA TRP A 234 30.95 7.29 17.00
C TRP A 234 31.23 8.77 17.30
N TYR A 235 30.64 9.30 18.39
CA TYR A 235 30.81 10.67 18.81
C TYR A 235 32.27 10.98 19.16
N ARG A 236 32.90 10.10 19.97
CA ARG A 236 34.33 10.23 20.34
C ARG A 236 35.26 10.24 19.12
N LYS A 237 35.05 9.32 18.19
CA LYS A 237 35.79 9.27 16.92
C LYS A 237 35.61 10.55 16.10
N THR A 238 34.40 11.07 16.02
CA THR A 238 34.05 12.25 15.22
C THR A 238 34.61 13.54 15.84
N SER A 239 34.59 13.63 17.18
CA SER A 239 35.06 14.79 17.96
C SER A 239 36.50 14.67 18.44
N SER A 240 37.22 13.59 18.07
CA SER A 240 38.61 13.31 18.48
C SER A 240 38.81 13.27 20.01
N ILE A 241 37.80 12.77 20.76
CA ILE A 241 37.84 12.65 22.22
C ILE A 241 38.36 11.26 22.59
N PRO A 242 39.45 11.15 23.39
CA PRO A 242 39.98 9.86 23.82
C PRO A 242 38.98 9.05 24.67
N ILE A 243 39.09 7.72 24.60
CA ILE A 243 38.33 6.84 25.47
C ILE A 243 38.66 7.12 26.94
N GLY A 244 37.64 7.17 27.82
CA GLY A 244 37.84 7.48 29.23
C GLY A 244 37.77 8.95 29.60
N HIS A 245 37.87 9.89 28.64
CA HIS A 245 37.62 11.29 28.94
C HIS A 245 36.13 11.59 29.08
N PRO A 246 35.74 12.50 30.00
CA PRO A 246 34.32 12.92 30.11
C PRO A 246 33.84 13.56 28.80
N ILE A 247 32.58 13.36 28.50
CA ILE A 247 31.93 14.03 27.36
C ILE A 247 30.89 15.02 27.87
N ASP A 248 30.73 16.11 27.14
CA ASP A 248 29.62 17.03 27.35
C ASP A 248 28.33 16.37 26.79
N THR A 249 27.44 16.00 27.70
CA THR A 249 26.18 15.36 27.38
C THR A 249 25.29 16.21 26.49
N SER A 250 25.30 17.53 26.68
CA SER A 250 24.52 18.47 25.87
C SER A 250 25.01 18.48 24.44
N GLN A 251 26.33 18.62 24.25
CA GLN A 251 26.97 18.61 22.94
C GLN A 251 26.85 17.25 22.25
N PHE A 252 26.91 16.16 23.01
CA PHE A 252 26.65 14.81 22.50
C PHE A 252 25.27 14.72 21.84
N TRP A 253 24.20 15.11 22.58
CA TRP A 253 22.84 15.02 22.04
C TRP A 253 22.63 15.97 20.85
N GLN A 254 23.19 17.17 20.86
CA GLN A 254 23.12 18.10 19.74
C GLN A 254 23.84 17.56 18.48
N THR A 255 24.90 16.75 18.67
CA THR A 255 25.62 16.14 17.55
C THR A 255 24.91 14.91 17.00
N VAL A 256 24.30 14.10 17.88
CA VAL A 256 23.63 12.84 17.51
C VAL A 256 22.24 13.09 16.96
N LEU A 257 21.51 14.07 17.50
CA LEU A 257 20.13 14.41 17.15
C LEU A 257 20.07 15.75 16.40
N LYS A 258 19.31 15.78 15.31
CA LYS A 258 19.01 16.98 14.55
C LYS A 258 17.52 17.25 14.56
N VAL A 259 17.10 18.26 15.33
CA VAL A 259 15.70 18.68 15.37
C VAL A 259 15.30 19.33 14.04
N VAL A 260 14.15 18.96 13.54
CA VAL A 260 13.51 19.50 12.33
C VAL A 260 12.00 19.64 12.58
N ASP A 261 11.37 20.60 11.93
CA ASP A 261 9.93 20.91 12.07
C ASP A 261 9.11 20.48 10.83
N CYS A 262 9.78 20.12 9.75
CA CYS A 262 9.16 19.85 8.46
C CYS A 262 9.41 18.42 8.00
N SER A 263 8.39 17.81 7.42
CA SER A 263 8.52 16.70 6.47
C SER A 263 8.72 17.22 5.04
N ARG A 264 8.83 16.33 4.07
CA ARG A 264 8.91 16.69 2.65
C ARG A 264 7.91 15.86 1.85
N THR A 265 6.96 16.52 1.20
CA THR A 265 5.98 15.86 0.33
C THR A 265 6.58 15.51 -1.03
N THR A 266 6.31 14.31 -1.50
CA THR A 266 6.65 13.79 -2.83
C THR A 266 5.47 13.02 -3.40
N THR A 267 5.56 12.64 -4.68
CA THR A 267 4.50 11.87 -5.34
C THR A 267 5.01 10.52 -5.84
N VAL A 268 4.14 9.52 -5.82
CA VAL A 268 4.39 8.19 -6.39
C VAL A 268 3.25 7.79 -7.32
N PRO A 269 3.50 7.06 -8.41
CA PRO A 269 2.47 6.68 -9.37
C PRO A 269 1.32 5.89 -8.75
N LYS A 270 0.06 6.29 -9.03
CA LYS A 270 -1.16 5.60 -8.61
C LYS A 270 -2.01 5.16 -9.82
N SER A 271 -2.32 6.10 -10.69
CA SER A 271 -3.11 5.88 -11.90
C SER A 271 -2.55 6.72 -13.04
N PHE A 272 -3.18 6.65 -14.23
CA PHE A 272 -2.83 7.54 -15.33
C PHE A 272 -3.32 9.00 -15.12
N GLU A 273 -4.24 9.23 -14.19
CA GLU A 273 -4.84 10.54 -13.90
C GLU A 273 -4.12 11.27 -12.78
N THR A 274 -3.65 10.54 -11.78
CA THR A 274 -3.08 11.14 -10.58
C THR A 274 -2.06 10.23 -9.91
N ASP A 275 -1.04 10.83 -9.36
CA ASP A 275 -0.14 10.21 -8.42
C ASP A 275 -0.77 10.11 -7.01
N ARG A 276 -0.03 9.57 -6.08
CA ARG A 276 -0.30 9.59 -4.65
C ARG A 276 0.75 10.45 -3.96
N THR A 277 0.36 11.39 -3.14
CA THR A 277 1.28 12.16 -2.30
C THR A 277 1.77 11.31 -1.13
N ILE A 278 3.04 11.45 -0.80
CA ILE A 278 3.68 10.78 0.33
C ILE A 278 4.55 11.79 1.06
N ALA A 279 4.41 11.89 2.38
CA ALA A 279 5.32 12.62 3.24
C ALA A 279 6.56 11.78 3.54
N ILE A 280 7.72 12.37 3.33
CA ILE A 280 9.02 11.83 3.75
C ILE A 280 9.31 12.44 5.12
N GLU A 281 9.10 11.65 6.14
CA GLU A 281 9.18 12.04 7.55
C GLU A 281 10.62 12.03 8.10
N PRO A 282 10.89 12.70 9.23
CA PRO A 282 12.15 12.57 9.96
C PRO A 282 12.41 11.13 10.39
N LEU A 283 13.69 10.77 10.50
CA LEU A 283 14.12 9.39 10.66
C LEU A 283 13.57 8.72 11.93
N LEU A 284 13.73 9.37 13.09
CA LEU A 284 13.29 8.81 14.37
C LEU A 284 11.78 9.00 14.59
N ASN A 285 11.15 10.00 13.97
CA ASN A 285 9.69 10.07 14.00
C ASN A 285 9.08 8.81 13.41
N VAL A 286 9.45 8.42 12.17
CA VAL A 286 8.95 7.17 11.55
C VAL A 286 9.30 5.95 12.40
N PHE A 287 10.46 5.94 13.04
CA PHE A 287 10.88 4.84 13.91
C PHE A 287 9.89 4.62 15.06
N PHE A 288 9.54 5.67 15.81
CA PHE A 288 8.57 5.59 16.91
C PHE A 288 7.13 5.49 16.43
N GLN A 289 6.78 6.14 15.33
CA GLN A 289 5.47 6.02 14.70
C GLN A 289 5.13 4.57 14.35
N LEU A 290 6.11 3.77 13.91
CA LEU A 290 5.92 2.33 13.67
C LEU A 290 5.78 1.52 14.97
N GLY A 291 6.30 1.99 16.09
CA GLY A 291 6.00 1.44 17.41
C GLY A 291 4.54 1.69 17.82
N VAL A 292 4.06 2.93 17.63
CA VAL A 292 2.65 3.30 17.86
C VAL A 292 1.71 2.46 16.96
N ASP A 293 2.01 2.36 15.65
CA ASP A 293 1.28 1.49 14.71
C ASP A 293 1.16 0.06 15.23
N HIS A 294 2.26 -0.51 15.75
CA HIS A 294 2.25 -1.86 16.30
C HIS A 294 1.30 -2.00 17.49
N VAL A 295 1.34 -1.05 18.42
CA VAL A 295 0.49 -1.07 19.62
C VAL A 295 -0.98 -0.97 19.25
N ILE A 296 -1.35 -0.04 18.36
CA ILE A 296 -2.74 0.14 17.90
C ILE A 296 -3.22 -1.11 17.16
N ARG A 297 -2.46 -1.66 16.21
CA ARG A 297 -2.81 -2.90 15.47
C ARG A 297 -3.07 -4.07 16.40
N ARG A 298 -2.21 -4.26 17.40
CA ARG A 298 -2.35 -5.35 18.37
C ARG A 298 -3.63 -5.22 19.18
N ARG A 299 -4.02 -3.99 19.55
CA ARG A 299 -5.24 -3.72 20.30
C ARG A 299 -6.49 -3.87 19.43
N LEU A 300 -6.47 -3.36 18.19
CA LEU A 300 -7.55 -3.55 17.21
C LEU A 300 -7.84 -5.04 16.98
N LEU A 301 -6.80 -5.84 16.79
CA LEU A 301 -6.96 -7.28 16.63
C LEU A 301 -7.57 -7.94 17.88
N ARG A 302 -7.02 -7.62 19.07
CA ARG A 302 -7.40 -8.32 20.30
C ARG A 302 -8.79 -7.93 20.84
N ARG A 303 -9.16 -6.66 20.67
CA ARG A 303 -10.39 -6.11 21.27
C ARG A 303 -11.56 -6.04 20.27
N TRP A 304 -11.28 -5.65 19.03
CA TRP A 304 -12.32 -5.49 18.01
C TRP A 304 -12.29 -6.56 16.92
N GLY A 305 -11.26 -7.41 16.89
CA GLY A 305 -11.11 -8.47 15.90
C GLY A 305 -10.72 -7.96 14.50
N PHE A 306 -10.21 -6.73 14.39
CA PHE A 306 -9.71 -6.18 13.13
C PHE A 306 -8.24 -6.52 12.94
N ASP A 307 -7.94 -7.48 12.07
CA ASP A 307 -6.56 -7.88 11.74
C ASP A 307 -6.04 -7.04 10.57
N LEU A 308 -5.25 -6.02 10.88
CA LEU A 308 -4.61 -5.17 9.88
C LEU A 308 -3.38 -5.81 9.20
N ASN A 309 -3.08 -7.07 9.47
CA ASN A 309 -2.03 -7.83 8.77
C ASN A 309 -2.60 -8.77 7.70
N SER A 310 -3.93 -8.98 7.69
CA SER A 310 -4.63 -9.81 6.72
C SER A 310 -5.81 -9.04 6.11
N GLN A 311 -5.94 -9.13 4.80
CA GLN A 311 -7.05 -8.60 4.02
C GLN A 311 -8.21 -9.61 3.86
N GLU A 312 -8.02 -10.83 4.35
CA GLU A 312 -8.90 -11.97 4.07
C GLU A 312 -10.33 -11.73 4.54
N ARG A 313 -10.51 -11.16 5.74
CA ARG A 313 -11.85 -10.87 6.28
C ARG A 313 -12.65 -9.94 5.38
N ASN A 314 -12.04 -8.84 4.92
CA ASN A 314 -12.68 -7.92 3.98
C ASN A 314 -13.01 -8.62 2.66
N GLN A 315 -12.10 -9.43 2.14
CA GLN A 315 -12.29 -10.16 0.87
C GLN A 315 -13.42 -11.19 0.98
N VAL A 316 -13.51 -11.93 2.09
CA VAL A 316 -14.59 -12.91 2.33
C VAL A 316 -15.94 -12.21 2.46
N LEU A 317 -16.02 -11.14 3.27
CA LEU A 317 -17.28 -10.41 3.43
C LEU A 317 -17.72 -9.70 2.14
N ALA A 318 -16.78 -9.20 1.33
CA ALA A 318 -17.11 -8.64 0.02
C ALA A 318 -17.65 -9.71 -0.95
N HIS A 319 -17.08 -10.92 -0.92
CA HIS A 319 -17.60 -12.06 -1.68
C HIS A 319 -19.04 -12.41 -1.26
N GLU A 320 -19.27 -12.62 0.04
CA GLU A 320 -20.60 -12.92 0.58
C GLU A 320 -21.61 -11.81 0.23
N ALA A 321 -21.23 -10.55 0.43
CA ALA A 321 -22.08 -9.40 0.13
C ALA A 321 -22.43 -9.28 -1.37
N SER A 322 -21.56 -9.77 -2.26
CA SER A 322 -21.86 -9.78 -3.70
C SER A 322 -22.93 -10.80 -4.10
N VAL A 323 -23.18 -11.80 -3.24
CA VAL A 323 -24.21 -12.82 -3.42
C VAL A 323 -25.49 -12.44 -2.66
N THR A 324 -25.37 -12.09 -1.39
CA THR A 324 -26.52 -11.88 -0.50
C THR A 324 -27.09 -10.46 -0.56
N GLY A 325 -26.27 -9.46 -0.92
CA GLY A 325 -26.66 -8.05 -0.85
C GLY A 325 -26.78 -7.48 0.58
N GLU A 326 -26.49 -8.25 1.64
CA GLU A 326 -26.72 -7.86 3.04
C GLU A 326 -25.72 -6.84 3.57
N SER A 327 -24.57 -6.68 2.92
CA SER A 327 -23.54 -5.75 3.35
C SER A 327 -23.10 -4.82 2.22
N VAL A 328 -22.65 -3.63 2.62
CA VAL A 328 -22.12 -2.57 1.77
C VAL A 328 -20.60 -2.56 1.85
N THR A 329 -19.93 -2.45 0.71
CA THR A 329 -18.50 -2.07 0.66
C THR A 329 -18.40 -0.56 0.49
N VAL A 330 -17.68 0.09 1.39
CA VAL A 330 -17.54 1.55 1.48
C VAL A 330 -16.08 1.94 1.25
N ASP A 331 -15.85 2.87 0.35
CA ASP A 331 -14.55 3.51 0.07
C ASP A 331 -14.63 5.00 0.39
N LEU A 332 -13.55 5.57 0.90
CA LEU A 332 -13.48 6.97 1.28
C LEU A 332 -12.53 7.75 0.36
N SER A 333 -12.86 8.99 0.06
CA SER A 333 -12.00 9.87 -0.70
C SER A 333 -11.03 10.60 0.21
N MET A 334 -9.73 10.52 -0.06
CA MET A 334 -8.67 11.19 0.74
C MET A 334 -8.70 10.80 2.22
N ALA A 335 -9.10 9.58 2.56
CA ALA A 335 -9.39 9.14 3.92
C ALA A 335 -8.30 9.50 4.92
N SER A 336 -7.06 9.06 4.68
CA SER A 336 -5.91 9.36 5.54
C SER A 336 -5.55 10.85 5.61
N ASP A 337 -5.80 11.59 4.54
CA ASP A 337 -5.50 13.03 4.47
C ASP A 337 -6.59 13.91 5.10
N LEU A 338 -7.76 13.34 5.44
CA LEU A 338 -8.86 14.04 6.11
C LEU A 338 -8.96 13.76 7.62
N ILE A 339 -8.01 13.03 8.21
CA ILE A 339 -7.96 12.86 9.67
C ILE A 339 -7.41 14.15 10.28
N SER A 340 -8.32 15.08 10.59
CA SER A 340 -7.97 16.40 11.12
C SER A 340 -7.45 16.34 12.57
N LEU A 341 -6.78 17.39 13.02
CA LEU A 341 -6.31 17.51 14.40
C LEU A 341 -7.49 17.43 15.36
N LYS A 342 -8.59 18.12 15.05
CA LYS A 342 -9.77 18.21 15.92
C LYS A 342 -10.50 16.89 16.07
N ILE A 343 -10.60 16.07 15.02
CA ILE A 343 -11.22 14.74 15.13
C ILE A 343 -10.41 13.83 16.07
N CYS A 344 -9.07 13.93 16.02
CA CYS A 344 -8.20 13.18 16.93
C CYS A 344 -8.31 13.67 18.36
N GLU A 345 -8.36 14.98 18.59
CA GLU A 345 -8.58 15.59 19.93
C GLU A 345 -9.92 15.15 20.53
N MET A 346 -10.98 15.09 19.73
CA MET A 346 -12.31 14.70 20.18
C MET A 346 -12.42 13.20 20.50
N PHE A 347 -11.77 12.34 19.73
CA PHE A 347 -11.96 10.89 19.79
C PHE A 347 -10.91 10.15 20.62
N LEU A 348 -9.68 10.66 20.67
CA LEU A 348 -8.59 9.98 21.39
C LEU A 348 -8.52 10.41 22.86
N PRO A 349 -8.05 9.53 23.77
CA PRO A 349 -7.59 9.96 25.08
C PRO A 349 -6.45 10.99 24.94
N GLU A 350 -6.44 11.97 25.85
CA GLU A 350 -5.51 13.12 25.78
C GLU A 350 -4.04 12.73 25.66
N ALA A 351 -3.59 11.75 26.44
CA ALA A 351 -2.20 11.29 26.39
C ALA A 351 -1.83 10.62 25.06
N TRP A 352 -2.77 9.95 24.40
CA TRP A 352 -2.57 9.40 23.05
C TRP A 352 -2.51 10.51 22.01
N TYR A 353 -3.40 11.49 22.10
CA TYR A 353 -3.39 12.64 21.19
C TYR A 353 -2.07 13.42 21.31
N SER A 354 -1.61 13.71 22.54
CA SER A 354 -0.32 14.35 22.80
C SER A 354 0.85 13.58 22.20
N LEU A 355 0.89 12.25 22.37
CA LEU A 355 1.93 11.41 21.77
C LEU A 355 1.94 11.51 20.24
N LEU A 356 0.76 11.53 19.60
CA LEU A 356 0.69 11.67 18.14
C LEU A 356 1.18 13.05 17.69
N LEU A 357 0.86 14.12 18.44
CA LEU A 357 1.36 15.47 18.18
C LEU A 357 2.89 15.55 18.30
N ASP A 358 3.49 14.93 19.32
CA ASP A 358 4.94 14.87 19.49
C ASP A 358 5.65 14.19 18.32
N LEU A 359 5.00 13.19 17.73
CA LEU A 359 5.56 12.37 16.67
C LEU A 359 5.23 12.85 15.24
N ARG A 360 4.38 13.86 15.05
CA ARG A 360 4.10 14.43 13.73
C ARG A 360 5.02 15.61 13.40
N CYS A 361 5.21 15.92 12.12
CA CYS A 361 5.68 17.23 11.71
C CYS A 361 4.51 18.22 11.63
N GLU A 362 4.72 19.45 12.10
CA GLU A 362 3.73 20.54 11.98
C GLU A 362 3.65 21.09 10.56
N TYR A 363 4.74 20.97 9.82
CA TYR A 363 4.88 21.49 8.46
C TYR A 363 5.40 20.42 7.50
N THR A 364 5.16 20.66 6.22
CA THR A 364 5.76 19.89 5.14
C THR A 364 6.23 20.81 4.01
N HIS A 365 7.29 20.43 3.29
CA HIS A 365 7.66 21.13 2.06
C HIS A 365 6.93 20.52 0.86
N VAL A 366 6.07 21.32 0.25
CA VAL A 366 5.37 20.99 -1.01
C VAL A 366 6.01 21.82 -2.12
N LEU A 367 6.65 21.18 -3.10
CA LEU A 367 7.37 21.86 -4.19
C LEU A 367 8.42 22.89 -3.69
N GLY A 368 8.98 22.68 -2.51
CA GLY A 368 9.97 23.59 -1.91
C GLY A 368 9.37 24.71 -1.02
N ILE A 369 8.05 24.84 -0.99
CA ILE A 369 7.35 25.83 -0.16
C ILE A 369 6.94 25.14 1.16
N LYS A 370 7.20 25.80 2.29
CA LYS A 370 6.78 25.35 3.61
C LYS A 370 5.27 25.54 3.75
N HIS A 371 4.56 24.46 4.05
CA HIS A 371 3.09 24.39 4.18
C HIS A 371 2.72 23.86 5.57
N PRO A 372 1.85 24.53 6.34
CA PRO A 372 1.34 24.02 7.61
C PRO A 372 0.44 22.80 7.39
N LEU A 373 0.39 21.90 8.35
CA LEU A 373 -0.44 20.69 8.30
C LEU A 373 -1.56 20.77 9.34
N GLU A 374 -2.79 20.76 8.89
CA GLU A 374 -4.01 20.80 9.70
C GLU A 374 -4.57 19.40 10.02
N LYS A 375 -3.91 18.36 9.52
CA LYS A 375 -4.19 16.95 9.74
C LYS A 375 -3.16 16.32 10.66
N ILE A 376 -3.54 15.26 11.36
CA ILE A 376 -2.66 14.57 12.32
C ILE A 376 -1.54 13.80 11.62
N SER A 377 -1.81 13.29 10.43
CA SER A 377 -0.85 12.49 9.67
C SER A 377 -1.07 12.60 8.17
N SER A 378 0.00 12.37 7.42
CA SER A 378 -0.04 12.21 5.97
C SER A 378 0.37 10.78 5.60
N MET A 379 0.05 10.37 4.39
CA MET A 379 0.53 9.10 3.85
C MET A 379 2.07 9.09 3.86
N GLY A 380 2.69 8.13 4.55
CA GLY A 380 4.14 8.06 4.79
C GLY A 380 4.52 8.19 6.26
N ASN A 381 3.67 8.76 7.09
CA ASN A 381 3.75 8.68 8.53
C ASN A 381 3.47 7.24 8.99
N GLY A 382 4.24 6.74 9.96
CA GLY A 382 4.27 5.32 10.30
C GLY A 382 2.99 4.77 10.93
N TYR A 383 2.20 5.59 11.63
CA TYR A 383 0.97 5.15 12.30
C TYR A 383 -0.32 5.44 11.51
N THR A 384 -0.24 6.12 10.36
CA THR A 384 -1.42 6.57 9.60
C THR A 384 -2.44 5.45 9.38
N PHE A 385 -2.00 4.29 8.92
CA PHE A 385 -2.90 3.20 8.57
C PHE A 385 -3.61 2.59 9.81
N ALA A 386 -2.91 2.44 10.92
CA ALA A 386 -3.52 1.93 12.15
C ALA A 386 -4.47 2.96 12.78
N LEU A 387 -4.11 4.24 12.77
CA LEU A 387 -4.95 5.34 13.25
C LEU A 387 -6.22 5.48 12.41
N GLU A 388 -6.10 5.45 11.10
CA GLU A 388 -7.21 5.46 10.15
C GLU A 388 -8.19 4.31 10.43
N SER A 389 -7.67 3.10 10.57
CA SER A 389 -8.47 1.92 10.91
C SER A 389 -9.13 2.00 12.29
N LEU A 390 -8.48 2.67 13.25
CA LEU A 390 -9.03 2.92 14.58
C LEU A 390 -10.23 3.87 14.51
N VAL A 391 -10.06 5.01 13.84
CA VAL A 391 -11.10 6.03 13.71
C VAL A 391 -12.30 5.46 12.96
N PHE A 392 -12.10 4.90 11.78
CA PHE A 392 -13.20 4.32 10.99
C PHE A 392 -13.81 3.08 11.65
N GLY A 393 -13.00 2.29 12.34
CA GLY A 393 -13.50 1.17 13.15
C GLY A 393 -14.45 1.60 14.25
N ALA A 394 -14.16 2.72 14.92
CA ALA A 394 -15.03 3.30 15.94
C ALA A 394 -16.34 3.83 15.34
N LEU A 395 -16.28 4.53 14.18
CA LEU A 395 -17.47 5.00 13.47
C LEU A 395 -18.37 3.85 13.03
N VAL A 396 -17.80 2.79 12.46
CA VAL A 396 -18.53 1.57 12.05
C VAL A 396 -19.21 0.91 13.25
N ARG A 397 -18.49 0.71 14.35
CA ARG A 397 -19.02 0.08 15.56
C ARG A 397 -20.13 0.91 16.21
N CYS A 398 -19.96 2.21 16.28
CA CYS A 398 -20.99 3.14 16.76
C CYS A 398 -22.25 3.04 15.90
N SER A 399 -22.11 3.07 14.58
CA SER A 399 -23.23 2.96 13.63
C SER A 399 -24.01 1.65 13.79
N ILE A 400 -23.31 0.53 13.94
CA ILE A 400 -23.91 -0.80 14.16
C ILE A 400 -24.72 -0.82 15.48
N ARG A 401 -24.19 -0.27 16.58
CA ARG A 401 -24.89 -0.20 17.85
C ARG A 401 -26.14 0.69 17.78
N ARG A 402 -25.99 1.88 17.21
CA ARG A 402 -27.08 2.87 17.11
C ARG A 402 -28.24 2.42 16.22
N THR A 403 -27.97 1.56 15.28
CA THR A 403 -29.00 0.97 14.37
C THR A 403 -29.44 -0.42 14.79
N ASN A 404 -28.87 -0.97 15.86
CA ASN A 404 -29.11 -2.35 16.31
C ASN A 404 -28.92 -3.39 15.17
N SER A 405 -27.90 -3.13 14.34
CA SER A 405 -27.60 -3.97 13.16
C SER A 405 -26.76 -5.19 13.54
N ASP A 406 -26.69 -6.17 12.64
CA ASP A 406 -25.75 -7.30 12.77
C ASP A 406 -24.32 -6.79 12.93
N ARG A 407 -23.53 -7.49 13.76
CA ARG A 407 -22.12 -7.15 14.04
C ARG A 407 -21.14 -7.58 12.95
N LYS A 408 -21.65 -8.09 11.83
CA LYS A 408 -20.84 -8.56 10.71
C LYS A 408 -20.23 -7.38 9.94
N CYS A 409 -19.03 -6.97 10.32
CA CYS A 409 -18.31 -5.86 9.69
C CYS A 409 -16.82 -6.15 9.55
N ALA A 410 -16.14 -5.38 8.71
CA ALA A 410 -14.70 -5.40 8.56
C ALA A 410 -14.16 -3.99 8.29
N VAL A 411 -12.95 -3.72 8.77
CA VAL A 411 -12.25 -2.45 8.58
C VAL A 411 -10.78 -2.73 8.28
N TYR A 412 -10.28 -2.16 7.19
CA TYR A 412 -8.89 -2.25 6.78
C TYR A 412 -8.46 -0.91 6.14
N GLY A 413 -8.01 0.05 6.97
CA GLY A 413 -7.83 1.43 6.53
C GLY A 413 -9.16 2.06 6.12
N ASP A 414 -9.21 2.55 4.89
CA ASP A 414 -10.38 3.15 4.24
C ASP A 414 -11.33 2.13 3.57
N ASP A 415 -10.96 0.84 3.52
CA ASP A 415 -11.80 -0.25 3.05
C ASP A 415 -12.74 -0.74 4.17
N LEU A 416 -14.00 -0.29 4.16
CA LEU A 416 -14.99 -0.62 5.17
C LEU A 416 -16.06 -1.57 4.59
N ILE A 417 -16.50 -2.52 5.42
CA ILE A 417 -17.69 -3.35 5.12
C ILE A 417 -18.64 -3.28 6.30
N VAL A 418 -19.89 -2.94 6.02
CA VAL A 418 -20.94 -2.75 7.04
C VAL A 418 -22.26 -3.35 6.58
N PRO A 419 -23.15 -3.76 7.52
CA PRO A 419 -24.50 -4.16 7.18
C PRO A 419 -25.28 -3.05 6.46
N ASN A 420 -26.15 -3.42 5.52
CA ASN A 420 -27.00 -2.46 4.81
C ASN A 420 -27.83 -1.59 5.76
N THR A 421 -28.27 -2.15 6.89
CA THR A 421 -29.06 -1.44 7.91
C THR A 421 -28.27 -0.35 8.64
N ALA A 422 -26.96 -0.53 8.81
CA ALA A 422 -26.08 0.44 9.46
C ALA A 422 -25.55 1.52 8.49
N TYR A 423 -25.56 1.24 7.19
CA TYR A 423 -24.91 2.10 6.20
C TYR A 423 -25.47 3.54 6.13
N PRO A 424 -26.80 3.77 6.13
CA PRO A 424 -27.32 5.15 6.09
C PRO A 424 -26.88 5.99 7.28
N TYR A 425 -26.84 5.40 8.47
CA TYR A 425 -26.34 6.07 9.66
C TYR A 425 -24.84 6.38 9.58
N LEU A 426 -24.05 5.40 9.14
CA LEU A 426 -22.61 5.56 8.93
C LEU A 426 -22.30 6.65 7.89
N GLN A 427 -23.04 6.71 6.79
CA GLN A 427 -22.85 7.69 5.73
C GLN A 427 -22.99 9.14 6.25
N GLU A 428 -24.02 9.40 7.06
CA GLU A 428 -24.22 10.72 7.67
C GLU A 428 -23.13 10.99 8.72
N LEU A 429 -22.81 10.01 9.56
CA LEU A 429 -21.77 10.16 10.58
C LEU A 429 -20.40 10.46 9.99
N ILE A 430 -20.00 9.78 8.91
CA ILE A 430 -18.77 10.03 8.15
C ILE A 430 -18.74 11.49 7.66
N SER A 431 -19.85 11.98 7.10
CA SER A 431 -19.95 13.35 6.61
C SER A 431 -19.83 14.38 7.75
N LEU A 432 -20.50 14.13 8.87
CA LEU A 432 -20.43 15.00 10.07
C LEU A 432 -19.03 15.04 10.70
N CYS A 433 -18.25 13.96 10.56
CA CYS A 433 -16.85 13.90 11.00
C CYS A 433 -15.86 14.53 9.98
N GLY A 434 -16.36 15.19 8.94
CA GLY A 434 -15.51 15.86 7.94
C GLY A 434 -14.89 14.94 6.88
N PHE A 435 -15.24 13.65 6.87
CA PHE A 435 -14.77 12.72 5.85
C PHE A 435 -15.66 12.73 4.60
N LYS A 436 -15.08 12.32 3.47
CA LYS A 436 -15.78 12.28 2.19
C LYS A 436 -15.98 10.83 1.71
N LEU A 437 -17.24 10.44 1.57
CA LEU A 437 -17.58 9.16 0.97
C LEU A 437 -17.23 9.18 -0.53
N ASN A 438 -16.60 8.12 -1.01
CA ASN A 438 -16.42 7.88 -2.44
C ASN A 438 -17.64 7.14 -2.99
N THR A 439 -18.66 7.89 -3.39
CA THR A 439 -19.92 7.32 -3.88
C THR A 439 -19.75 6.45 -5.13
N GLU A 440 -18.72 6.68 -5.94
CA GLU A 440 -18.47 5.88 -7.15
C GLU A 440 -17.84 4.52 -6.85
N LYS A 441 -17.21 4.38 -5.68
CA LYS A 441 -16.56 3.13 -5.25
C LYS A 441 -17.20 2.50 -4.02
N SER A 442 -18.26 3.09 -3.50
CA SER A 442 -19.06 2.49 -2.44
C SER A 442 -20.27 1.79 -3.04
N TYR A 443 -20.44 0.50 -2.77
CA TYR A 443 -21.45 -0.32 -3.40
C TYR A 443 -22.45 -0.83 -2.35
N SER A 444 -23.62 -0.21 -2.33
CA SER A 444 -24.75 -0.55 -1.43
C SER A 444 -25.87 -1.33 -2.13
N THR A 445 -25.94 -1.22 -3.46
CA THR A 445 -26.93 -1.88 -4.29
C THR A 445 -26.27 -2.70 -5.39
N GLY A 446 -27.04 -3.60 -6.00
CA GLY A 446 -26.55 -4.50 -7.05
C GLY A 446 -25.56 -5.55 -6.54
N PRO A 447 -25.10 -6.46 -7.42
CA PRO A 447 -24.30 -7.63 -7.05
C PRO A 447 -22.76 -7.37 -7.06
N PHE A 448 -22.31 -6.16 -7.34
CA PHE A 448 -20.87 -5.85 -7.35
C PHE A 448 -20.38 -5.40 -5.98
N ARG A 449 -19.23 -5.93 -5.55
CA ARG A 449 -18.53 -5.53 -4.32
C ARG A 449 -17.03 -5.48 -4.56
N GLU A 450 -16.38 -4.40 -4.10
CA GLU A 450 -14.92 -4.24 -4.13
C GLU A 450 -14.41 -4.02 -2.70
N SER A 451 -13.42 -4.76 -2.23
CA SER A 451 -12.68 -4.47 -1.01
C SER A 451 -11.31 -5.14 -1.01
N CYS A 452 -10.33 -4.44 -0.45
CA CYS A 452 -8.96 -4.95 -0.24
C CYS A 452 -8.36 -5.64 -1.47
N GLY A 453 -8.56 -5.05 -2.64
CA GLY A 453 -7.98 -5.54 -3.88
C GLY A 453 -8.62 -6.80 -4.46
N LYS A 454 -9.82 -7.14 -4.04
CA LYS A 454 -10.70 -8.14 -4.65
C LYS A 454 -11.99 -7.48 -5.12
N ASP A 455 -12.46 -7.92 -6.27
CA ASP A 455 -13.66 -7.41 -6.91
C ASP A 455 -14.56 -8.60 -7.20
N TYR A 456 -15.78 -8.60 -6.67
CA TYR A 456 -16.74 -9.69 -6.83
C TYR A 456 -18.01 -9.20 -7.51
N PHE A 457 -18.55 -10.04 -8.37
CA PHE A 457 -19.86 -9.85 -9.02
C PHE A 457 -20.62 -11.17 -8.97
N LEU A 458 -21.78 -11.23 -8.30
CA LEU A 458 -22.55 -12.46 -8.10
C LEU A 458 -21.71 -13.63 -7.54
N GLY A 459 -20.80 -13.36 -6.61
CA GLY A 459 -19.88 -14.35 -6.04
C GLY A 459 -18.66 -14.69 -6.89
N TYR A 460 -18.59 -14.22 -8.14
CA TYR A 460 -17.43 -14.46 -9.00
C TYR A 460 -16.34 -13.40 -8.81
N ASP A 461 -15.07 -13.82 -8.71
CA ASP A 461 -13.93 -12.90 -8.66
C ASP A 461 -13.68 -12.26 -10.05
N VAL A 462 -14.12 -11.02 -10.21
CA VAL A 462 -14.04 -10.24 -11.46
C VAL A 462 -12.82 -9.31 -11.48
N ARG A 463 -11.87 -9.46 -10.56
CA ARG A 463 -10.69 -8.58 -10.49
C ARG A 463 -9.93 -8.53 -11.82
N PRO A 464 -9.78 -7.34 -12.42
CA PRO A 464 -9.09 -7.20 -13.69
C PRO A 464 -7.57 -7.18 -13.53
N VAL A 465 -6.89 -7.48 -14.62
CA VAL A 465 -5.44 -7.30 -14.76
C VAL A 465 -5.15 -5.85 -15.16
N PHE A 466 -4.27 -5.20 -14.41
CA PHE A 466 -3.79 -3.84 -14.70
C PHE A 466 -2.36 -3.88 -15.22
N LEU A 467 -2.08 -3.27 -16.36
CA LEU A 467 -0.71 -3.05 -16.82
C LEU A 467 -0.11 -1.85 -16.06
N LYS A 468 0.78 -2.13 -15.09
CA LYS A 468 1.33 -1.11 -14.19
C LYS A 468 2.72 -0.59 -14.58
N ARG A 469 3.33 -1.16 -15.62
CA ARG A 469 4.69 -0.79 -16.05
C ARG A 469 4.80 -0.75 -17.56
N ARG A 470 5.73 0.07 -18.06
CA ARG A 470 6.02 0.15 -19.50
C ARG A 470 6.71 -1.12 -19.97
N LEU A 471 6.31 -1.57 -21.16
CA LEU A 471 6.90 -2.75 -21.81
C LEU A 471 8.18 -2.34 -22.53
N ARG A 472 9.35 -2.72 -21.99
CA ARG A 472 10.67 -2.31 -22.50
C ARG A 472 11.61 -3.46 -22.80
N GLY A 473 11.41 -4.61 -22.18
CA GLY A 473 12.35 -5.73 -22.27
C GLY A 473 11.72 -7.08 -21.96
N VAL A 474 12.57 -8.11 -21.95
CA VAL A 474 12.17 -9.50 -21.73
C VAL A 474 11.34 -9.66 -20.46
N GLN A 475 11.78 -9.09 -19.35
CA GLN A 475 11.09 -9.22 -18.06
C GLN A 475 9.69 -8.58 -18.05
N ASP A 476 9.51 -7.46 -18.76
CA ASP A 476 8.19 -6.81 -18.85
C ASP A 476 7.22 -7.64 -19.70
N ILE A 477 7.70 -8.28 -20.76
CA ILE A 477 6.89 -9.19 -21.56
C ILE A 477 6.53 -10.46 -20.77
N LEU A 478 7.50 -11.04 -20.03
CA LEU A 478 7.23 -12.17 -19.14
C LEU A 478 6.18 -11.80 -18.08
N TYR A 479 6.33 -10.64 -17.46
CA TYR A 479 5.37 -10.14 -16.47
C TYR A 479 3.95 -10.08 -17.03
N LEU A 480 3.77 -9.43 -18.18
CA LEU A 480 2.44 -9.30 -18.78
C LEU A 480 1.89 -10.62 -19.25
N HIS A 481 2.71 -11.43 -19.94
CA HIS A 481 2.34 -12.79 -20.34
C HIS A 481 1.83 -13.60 -19.16
N ASN A 482 2.58 -13.60 -18.05
CA ASN A 482 2.27 -14.44 -16.90
C ASN A 482 1.04 -13.95 -16.14
N MET A 483 0.80 -12.63 -16.11
CA MET A 483 -0.45 -12.09 -15.54
C MET A 483 -1.68 -12.55 -16.34
N LEU A 484 -1.62 -12.47 -17.67
CA LEU A 484 -2.71 -12.91 -18.54
C LEU A 484 -2.86 -14.44 -18.51
N PHE A 485 -1.75 -15.18 -18.49
CA PHE A 485 -1.75 -16.62 -18.35
C PHE A 485 -2.39 -17.06 -17.02
N THR A 486 -2.06 -16.39 -15.92
CA THR A 486 -2.68 -16.68 -14.61
C THR A 486 -4.17 -16.41 -14.63
N MET A 487 -4.59 -15.31 -15.24
CA MET A 487 -6.01 -14.97 -15.37
C MET A 487 -6.76 -16.06 -16.14
N GLU A 488 -6.21 -16.53 -17.26
CA GLU A 488 -6.81 -17.58 -18.10
C GLU A 488 -6.85 -18.95 -17.40
N HIS A 489 -5.75 -19.32 -16.69
CA HIS A 489 -5.58 -20.69 -16.16
C HIS A 489 -5.97 -20.85 -14.70
N ALA A 490 -5.92 -19.79 -13.88
CA ALA A 490 -6.34 -19.87 -12.49
C ALA A 490 -7.86 -19.79 -12.30
N LYS A 491 -8.58 -19.27 -13.30
CA LYS A 491 -10.04 -19.09 -13.25
C LYS A 491 -10.78 -19.69 -14.47
N PRO A 492 -10.31 -20.76 -15.11
CA PRO A 492 -10.90 -21.24 -16.38
C PRO A 492 -12.33 -21.72 -16.22
N TRP A 493 -12.65 -22.29 -15.07
CA TRP A 493 -13.98 -22.80 -14.73
C TRP A 493 -15.01 -21.68 -14.51
N GLN A 494 -14.54 -20.47 -14.19
CA GLN A 494 -15.42 -19.32 -13.97
C GLN A 494 -15.80 -18.64 -15.28
N TRP A 495 -14.84 -18.47 -16.19
CA TRP A 495 -14.99 -17.47 -17.23
C TRP A 495 -15.08 -18.04 -18.64
N GLY A 496 -14.51 -19.21 -18.94
CA GLY A 496 -14.28 -19.61 -20.32
C GLY A 496 -13.45 -18.58 -21.11
N VAL A 497 -12.75 -17.71 -20.40
CA VAL A 497 -11.94 -16.64 -21.01
C VAL A 497 -10.77 -17.25 -21.75
N CYS A 498 -10.68 -16.99 -23.04
CA CYS A 498 -9.56 -17.38 -23.87
C CYS A 498 -8.81 -16.14 -24.32
N LEU A 499 -7.59 -15.97 -23.82
CA LEU A 499 -6.65 -14.92 -24.27
C LEU A 499 -5.46 -15.51 -25.03
N SER A 500 -5.65 -16.69 -25.61
CA SER A 500 -4.58 -17.47 -26.23
C SER A 500 -3.86 -16.70 -27.37
N LYS A 501 -4.57 -15.95 -28.19
CA LYS A 501 -3.98 -15.12 -29.26
C LYS A 501 -3.12 -13.99 -28.68
N THR A 502 -3.63 -13.28 -27.65
CA THR A 502 -2.88 -12.21 -26.97
C THR A 502 -1.65 -12.76 -26.25
N ILE A 503 -1.77 -13.88 -25.56
CA ILE A 503 -0.67 -14.58 -24.89
C ILE A 503 0.36 -15.05 -25.91
N GLN A 504 -0.08 -15.66 -27.03
CA GLN A 504 0.80 -16.10 -28.10
C GLN A 504 1.52 -14.92 -28.79
N MET A 505 0.82 -13.82 -29.01
CA MET A 505 1.42 -12.58 -29.51
C MET A 505 2.53 -12.07 -28.58
N LEU A 506 2.31 -12.03 -27.27
CA LEU A 506 3.35 -11.64 -26.30
C LEU A 506 4.55 -12.60 -26.35
N ARG A 507 4.29 -13.90 -26.41
CA ARG A 507 5.36 -14.91 -26.55
C ARG A 507 6.19 -14.72 -27.82
N SER A 508 5.59 -14.30 -28.94
CA SER A 508 6.31 -14.08 -30.18
C SER A 508 7.39 -13.00 -30.08
N TYR A 509 7.25 -12.02 -29.22
CA TYR A 509 8.26 -10.99 -28.96
C TYR A 509 9.45 -11.48 -28.12
N LEU A 510 9.34 -12.62 -27.45
CA LEU A 510 10.44 -13.18 -26.66
C LEU A 510 11.44 -13.91 -27.57
N PRO A 511 12.76 -13.85 -27.27
CA PRO A 511 13.76 -14.61 -27.97
C PRO A 511 13.47 -16.11 -27.98
N HIS A 512 13.83 -16.79 -29.03
CA HIS A 512 13.57 -18.23 -29.19
C HIS A 512 14.11 -19.04 -27.99
N PHE A 513 15.34 -18.77 -27.55
CA PHE A 513 15.93 -19.48 -26.40
C PHE A 513 15.20 -19.24 -25.10
N VAL A 514 14.61 -18.04 -24.89
CA VAL A 514 13.79 -17.75 -23.68
C VAL A 514 12.52 -18.60 -23.73
N ARG A 515 11.85 -18.68 -24.88
CA ARG A 515 10.65 -19.48 -25.06
C ARG A 515 10.89 -20.98 -24.88
N GLN A 516 12.09 -21.48 -25.23
CA GLN A 516 12.44 -22.88 -25.15
C GLN A 516 12.99 -23.31 -23.77
N GLN A 517 13.75 -22.45 -23.10
CA GLN A 517 14.48 -22.83 -21.88
C GLN A 517 13.87 -22.25 -20.59
N PHE A 518 13.30 -21.04 -20.64
CA PHE A 518 12.83 -20.33 -19.44
C PHE A 518 11.32 -20.49 -19.27
N PHE A 519 10.86 -21.70 -19.02
CA PHE A 519 9.47 -21.99 -18.67
C PHE A 519 9.40 -22.75 -17.35
N GLY A 520 8.32 -22.56 -16.60
CA GLY A 520 8.15 -23.13 -15.27
C GLY A 520 6.71 -23.05 -14.76
N PRO A 521 6.47 -23.51 -13.53
CA PRO A 521 5.17 -23.45 -12.90
C PRO A 521 4.79 -22.01 -12.56
N MET A 522 3.50 -21.75 -12.34
CA MET A 522 3.04 -20.49 -11.76
C MET A 522 3.72 -20.26 -10.42
N SER A 523 4.18 -19.04 -10.18
CA SER A 523 4.87 -18.63 -8.95
C SER A 523 4.59 -17.16 -8.64
N GLU A 524 4.98 -16.69 -7.46
CA GLU A 524 4.88 -15.28 -7.06
C GLU A 524 5.74 -14.35 -7.97
N SER A 525 6.86 -14.87 -8.49
CA SER A 525 7.75 -14.11 -9.38
C SER A 525 7.26 -14.17 -10.82
N THR A 526 6.49 -13.16 -11.24
CA THR A 526 5.84 -13.12 -12.55
C THR A 526 6.74 -12.71 -13.72
N ASP A 527 8.00 -12.29 -13.50
CA ASP A 527 8.88 -11.74 -14.54
C ASP A 527 10.20 -12.50 -14.72
N THR A 528 10.30 -13.69 -14.18
CA THR A 528 11.55 -14.49 -14.18
C THR A 528 11.56 -15.64 -15.20
N HIS A 529 10.42 -16.15 -15.60
CA HIS A 529 10.25 -17.25 -16.55
C HIS A 529 8.81 -17.25 -17.09
N LEU A 530 8.56 -17.94 -18.20
CA LEU A 530 7.22 -18.16 -18.75
C LEU A 530 6.45 -19.16 -17.88
N PHE A 531 5.27 -18.82 -17.47
CA PHE A 531 4.32 -19.78 -16.86
C PHE A 531 3.83 -20.76 -17.94
N SER A 532 3.85 -22.03 -17.63
CA SER A 532 3.52 -23.08 -18.57
C SER A 532 3.10 -24.37 -17.86
N SER A 533 2.15 -25.08 -18.43
CA SER A 533 1.76 -26.44 -18.06
C SER A 533 2.70 -27.53 -18.61
N ARG A 534 3.72 -27.14 -19.39
CA ARG A 534 4.69 -28.10 -19.96
C ARG A 534 5.39 -28.91 -18.87
N ARG A 535 5.65 -30.18 -19.17
CA ARG A 535 6.42 -31.04 -18.28
C ARG A 535 7.85 -30.50 -18.13
N LEU A 536 8.26 -30.26 -16.89
CA LEU A 536 9.60 -29.76 -16.57
C LEU A 536 10.66 -30.85 -16.73
N PRO A 537 11.87 -30.50 -17.21
CA PRO A 537 12.99 -31.42 -17.29
C PRO A 537 13.45 -31.84 -15.89
N ARG A 538 14.13 -33.00 -15.83
CA ARG A 538 14.73 -33.53 -14.60
C ARG A 538 16.26 -33.37 -14.66
N ASN A 539 16.85 -33.11 -13.50
CA ASN A 539 18.31 -33.09 -13.35
C ASN A 539 18.85 -34.53 -13.12
N LYS A 540 20.17 -34.66 -12.97
CA LYS A 540 20.85 -35.94 -12.67
C LYS A 540 20.37 -36.63 -11.38
N TRP A 541 19.74 -35.89 -10.46
CA TRP A 541 19.14 -36.38 -9.23
C TRP A 541 17.64 -36.66 -9.35
N ASN A 542 17.14 -36.79 -10.57
CA ASN A 542 15.72 -37.01 -10.88
C ASN A 542 14.76 -35.91 -10.36
N GLN A 543 15.30 -34.73 -9.96
CA GLN A 543 14.51 -33.59 -9.48
C GLN A 543 14.07 -32.75 -10.67
N ARG A 544 12.79 -32.31 -10.70
CA ARG A 544 12.30 -31.36 -11.70
C ARG A 544 12.90 -29.99 -11.44
N TYR A 545 13.39 -29.33 -12.50
CA TYR A 545 13.97 -28.00 -12.42
C TYR A 545 13.46 -27.08 -13.52
N TYR A 546 13.62 -25.76 -13.31
CA TYR A 546 13.38 -24.74 -14.32
C TYR A 546 14.36 -23.58 -14.20
N TRP A 547 14.57 -22.87 -15.32
CA TRP A 547 15.45 -21.73 -15.39
C TRP A 547 14.68 -20.45 -15.07
N GLN A 548 15.26 -19.59 -14.26
CA GLN A 548 14.78 -18.25 -14.00
C GLN A 548 15.78 -17.23 -14.56
N ILE A 549 15.26 -16.17 -15.19
CA ILE A 549 16.07 -15.01 -15.52
C ILE A 549 16.45 -14.36 -14.20
N GLN A 550 17.76 -14.28 -13.97
CA GLN A 550 18.26 -13.53 -12.84
C GLN A 550 17.88 -12.06 -13.06
N SER A 551 17.08 -11.49 -12.18
CA SER A 551 16.89 -10.05 -12.09
C SER A 551 18.28 -9.42 -12.02
N LYS A 552 18.46 -8.24 -12.66
CA LYS A 552 19.71 -7.47 -12.47
C LYS A 552 20.00 -7.49 -10.97
N PRO A 553 21.19 -7.93 -10.54
CA PRO A 553 21.49 -7.90 -9.13
C PRO A 553 21.18 -6.48 -8.69
N MET A 554 20.41 -6.35 -7.59
CA MET A 554 20.40 -5.08 -6.89
C MET A 554 21.88 -4.76 -6.71
N ILE A 555 22.32 -3.60 -7.19
CA ILE A 555 23.70 -3.16 -6.96
C ILE A 555 23.75 -2.89 -5.47
N PHE A 556 24.04 -3.97 -4.74
CA PHE A 556 24.38 -3.85 -3.34
C PHE A 556 25.70 -3.07 -3.32
N ASN A 557 25.73 -1.93 -2.70
CA ASN A 557 26.96 -1.39 -2.18
C ASN A 557 27.64 -2.55 -1.40
N ARG A 558 28.97 -2.66 -1.43
CA ARG A 558 29.72 -3.73 -0.70
C ARG A 558 29.21 -3.91 0.73
N ASN A 559 28.76 -2.86 1.36
CA ASN A 559 28.17 -2.80 2.68
C ASN A 559 26.86 -3.58 2.80
N THR A 560 25.98 -3.48 1.82
CA THR A 560 24.70 -4.22 1.82
C THR A 560 24.94 -5.72 1.63
N ALA A 561 25.94 -6.10 0.83
CA ALA A 561 26.35 -7.50 0.66
C ALA A 561 26.90 -8.11 1.97
N TYR A 562 27.62 -7.31 2.76
CA TYR A 562 28.13 -7.69 4.06
C TYR A 562 27.01 -7.94 5.07
N PHE A 563 26.06 -7.01 5.21
CA PHE A 563 24.89 -7.18 6.06
C PHE A 563 24.05 -8.39 5.67
N PHE A 564 23.86 -8.63 4.37
CA PHE A 564 23.18 -9.84 3.91
C PHE A 564 23.95 -11.12 4.23
N ARG A 565 25.29 -11.13 4.16
CA ARG A 565 26.10 -12.27 4.56
C ARG A 565 25.99 -12.54 6.06
N LYS A 566 26.02 -11.49 6.90
CA LYS A 566 25.86 -11.63 8.35
C LYS A 566 24.45 -12.13 8.72
N LEU A 567 23.42 -11.64 8.05
CA LEU A 567 22.04 -12.11 8.14
C LEU A 567 21.87 -13.58 7.75
N MET A 568 22.61 -14.03 6.74
CA MET A 568 22.59 -15.42 6.26
C MET A 568 23.46 -16.35 7.12
N ALA A 569 24.39 -15.79 7.89
CA ALA A 569 25.26 -16.49 8.83
C ALA A 569 24.67 -16.65 10.24
N LEU A 570 23.55 -15.98 10.55
CA LEU A 570 22.78 -16.23 11.77
C LEU A 570 22.38 -17.72 11.85
N PRO A 571 22.40 -18.35 13.04
CA PRO A 571 22.21 -19.78 13.19
C PRO A 571 20.98 -20.30 12.45
N LYS A 572 21.16 -21.35 11.66
CA LYS A 572 20.13 -21.96 10.78
C LYS A 572 18.89 -22.51 11.51
N GLN A 573 18.85 -22.44 12.83
CA GLN A 573 17.77 -22.97 13.66
C GLN A 573 16.59 -22.02 13.89
N GLN A 574 16.68 -20.76 13.43
CA GLN A 574 15.52 -19.87 13.48
C GLN A 574 14.90 -19.76 12.08
N PRO A 575 13.55 -19.91 11.95
CA PRO A 575 12.88 -19.63 10.70
C PRO A 575 13.23 -18.20 10.28
N ARG A 576 13.45 -17.97 8.97
CA ARG A 576 13.82 -16.68 8.37
C ARG A 576 13.02 -15.52 8.98
N ARG A 577 13.42 -15.06 10.16
CA ARG A 577 12.82 -13.92 10.83
C ARG A 577 13.34 -12.68 10.12
N ASN A 578 12.41 -11.87 9.62
CA ASN A 578 12.71 -10.55 9.16
C ASN A 578 13.36 -9.79 10.33
N LEU A 579 14.54 -9.19 10.17
CA LEU A 579 15.23 -8.44 11.24
C LEU A 579 14.32 -7.38 11.87
N SER A 580 13.36 -6.84 11.11
CA SER A 580 12.33 -5.94 11.62
C SER A 580 11.39 -6.57 12.67
N ARG A 581 11.38 -7.90 12.80
CA ARG A 581 10.60 -8.65 13.81
C ARG A 581 11.40 -9.06 15.04
N LEU A 582 12.70 -8.81 15.05
CA LEU A 582 13.55 -9.08 16.21
C LEU A 582 13.38 -7.97 17.27
N PRO A 583 13.57 -8.28 18.56
CA PRO A 583 13.67 -7.28 19.61
C PRO A 583 14.73 -6.21 19.26
N LEU A 584 14.55 -5.00 19.78
CA LEU A 584 15.40 -3.85 19.47
C LEU A 584 16.88 -4.13 19.74
N GLU A 585 17.19 -4.76 20.88
CA GLU A 585 18.56 -5.15 21.26
C GLU A 585 19.21 -6.06 20.24
N GLN A 586 18.51 -7.10 19.79
CA GLN A 586 19.05 -8.02 18.78
C GLN A 586 19.26 -7.33 17.42
N ARG A 587 18.43 -6.33 17.08
CA ARG A 587 18.60 -5.51 15.87
C ARG A 587 19.84 -4.62 15.97
N ILE A 588 20.08 -4.03 17.16
CA ILE A 588 21.22 -3.15 17.41
C ILE A 588 22.51 -3.99 17.48
N MET A 589 22.54 -5.09 18.22
CA MET A 589 23.70 -5.98 18.26
C MET A 589 24.15 -6.45 16.88
N ALA A 590 23.22 -6.81 16.00
CA ALA A 590 23.53 -7.21 14.63
C ALA A 590 24.20 -6.12 13.79
N LEU A 591 24.16 -4.86 14.24
CA LEU A 591 24.64 -3.69 13.50
C LEU A 591 25.92 -3.07 14.07
N PHE A 592 26.17 -3.24 15.36
CA PHE A 592 27.26 -2.57 16.09
C PHE A 592 28.24 -3.52 16.80
N GLU A 593 28.21 -4.84 16.56
CA GLU A 593 29.23 -5.75 17.08
C GLU A 593 30.62 -5.36 16.58
N GLU A 594 31.46 -4.90 17.52
CA GLU A 594 32.75 -4.23 17.26
C GLU A 594 33.89 -5.18 16.88
N ASP A 595 33.80 -6.47 17.15
CA ASP A 595 34.93 -7.43 17.02
C ASP A 595 35.03 -8.11 15.65
N ASP A 596 34.38 -7.57 14.62
CA ASP A 596 34.44 -8.18 13.30
C ASP A 596 35.58 -7.58 12.46
N PRO A 597 36.61 -8.40 12.10
CA PRO A 597 37.76 -7.96 11.30
C PRO A 597 37.38 -7.28 9.97
N ILE A 598 36.12 -7.48 9.52
CA ILE A 598 35.60 -6.88 8.29
C ILE A 598 35.12 -5.44 8.53
N LEU A 599 34.67 -5.08 9.75
CA LEU A 599 34.35 -3.70 10.11
C LEU A 599 35.62 -2.85 10.21
N GLN A 600 36.73 -3.42 10.69
CA GLN A 600 38.04 -2.73 10.71
C GLN A 600 38.58 -2.46 9.30
N LYS A 601 38.39 -3.37 8.34
CA LYS A 601 38.73 -3.14 6.93
C LYS A 601 37.83 -2.10 6.23
N TRP A 602 36.70 -1.80 6.82
CA TRP A 602 35.74 -0.84 6.26
C TRP A 602 36.12 0.61 6.51
N ASP A 603 36.75 0.89 7.66
CA ASP A 603 37.30 2.23 7.98
C ASP A 603 38.52 2.59 7.09
N VAL A 604 39.29 1.60 6.66
CA VAL A 604 40.44 1.80 5.76
C VAL A 604 40.02 2.11 4.32
N GLY A 605 38.87 1.57 3.86
CA GLY A 605 38.33 1.81 2.51
C GLY A 605 37.66 3.18 2.29
N ARG A 606 37.49 3.98 3.34
CA ARG A 606 36.99 5.37 3.25
C ARG A 606 38.08 6.42 3.01
N ARG A 607 39.35 6.02 3.09
CA ARG A 607 40.51 6.90 2.89
C ARG A 607 41.20 6.77 1.53
N MET A 608 40.56 6.05 0.57
CA MET A 608 40.98 6.04 -0.83
C MET A 608 39.84 6.45 -1.76
#